data_ebf4e218499fb2ac419af3ea2c5ec099
#
_entry.id   ebf4e218499fb2ac419af3ea2c5ec099
#
_cell.length_a   1.000
_cell.length_b   1.000
_cell.length_c   1.000
_cell.angle_alpha   90.00
_cell.angle_beta   90.00
_cell.angle_gamma   90.00
#
_symmetry.space_group_name_H-M   'P 1'
#
loop_
_entity.id
_entity.type
_entity.pdbx_description
1 polymer ?
#
loop_
_entity_poly.entity_id
_entity_poly.type
_entity_poly.pdbx_seq_one_letter_code
_entity_poly.pdbx_strand_id
1 'polypeptide(L)'
;MDSSALLDLMAAASSTQSLSLQHVISALLLSFVLCSVLAKLYQLTFQSLSYSRSFVHTLILGGMITCMVMMSMGDSLARGIGVLGALSLIRFRTVVRDPRDMMFLFAALGLGIACGAGMYSVAVTGCILLSSVIVLLNWAPFATRRRYEAMLRFLVEANDDTVREEVDKIMAECCSAYMLIAMREAVQGDLLEYSYQVRLIDPSYQVDIVKKLEALDRIAEVNLVMQRTTVEL
;
A
#
# COMPACT_ATOMS: atom_id res chain seq x y z
N MET A 1 54.66 2.04 -21.08
CA MET A 1 53.56 1.44 -20.30
C MET A 1 54.10 0.11 -19.83
N ASP A 2 54.43 0.02 -18.53
CA ASP A 2 55.16 -1.09 -17.97
C ASP A 2 54.31 -2.37 -17.94
N SER A 3 54.86 -3.46 -18.48
CA SER A 3 54.22 -4.77 -18.51
C SER A 3 53.89 -5.29 -17.10
N SER A 4 54.58 -4.83 -16.08
CA SER A 4 54.31 -5.09 -14.66
C SER A 4 52.99 -4.48 -14.20
N ALA A 5 52.69 -3.24 -14.58
CA ALA A 5 51.45 -2.56 -14.25
C ALA A 5 50.23 -3.21 -14.90
N LEU A 6 50.39 -3.78 -16.09
CA LEU A 6 49.33 -4.55 -16.77
C LEU A 6 49.09 -5.91 -16.10
N LEU A 7 50.17 -6.57 -15.63
CA LEU A 7 50.05 -7.82 -14.88
C LEU A 7 49.42 -7.60 -13.51
N ASP A 8 49.76 -6.50 -12.83
CA ASP A 8 49.13 -6.15 -11.53
C ASP A 8 47.67 -5.78 -11.69
N LEU A 9 47.31 -5.08 -12.77
CA LEU A 9 45.89 -4.82 -13.10
C LEU A 9 45.12 -6.09 -13.46
N MET A 10 45.74 -7.04 -14.19
CA MET A 10 45.13 -8.32 -14.49
C MET A 10 45.05 -9.22 -13.26
N ALA A 11 46.04 -9.19 -12.35
CA ALA A 11 46.02 -9.89 -11.09
C ALA A 11 44.93 -9.33 -10.13
N ALA A 12 44.78 -8.02 -10.07
CA ALA A 12 43.71 -7.35 -9.33
C ALA A 12 42.33 -7.64 -9.91
N ALA A 13 42.21 -7.76 -11.22
CA ALA A 13 40.97 -8.14 -11.90
C ALA A 13 40.62 -9.63 -11.72
N SER A 14 41.62 -10.47 -11.47
CA SER A 14 41.44 -11.93 -11.26
C SER A 14 41.32 -12.35 -9.80
N SER A 15 41.48 -11.43 -8.83
CA SER A 15 41.14 -11.69 -7.42
C SER A 15 39.62 -11.74 -7.26
N THR A 16 38.99 -12.70 -7.90
CA THR A 16 37.67 -13.16 -7.51
C THR A 16 37.82 -13.76 -6.13
N GLN A 17 37.45 -13.01 -5.08
CA GLN A 17 37.21 -13.61 -3.77
C GLN A 17 36.30 -14.80 -4.01
N SER A 18 36.85 -16.01 -3.79
CA SER A 18 36.05 -17.22 -3.81
C SER A 18 35.10 -17.14 -2.61
N LEU A 19 33.90 -16.59 -2.86
CA LEU A 19 32.84 -16.56 -1.85
C LEU A 19 32.63 -18.01 -1.39
N SER A 20 32.92 -18.30 -0.13
CA SER A 20 32.69 -19.64 0.40
C SER A 20 31.20 -19.95 0.25
N LEU A 21 30.88 -21.15 -0.18
CA LEU A 21 29.48 -21.59 -0.35
C LEU A 21 28.66 -21.35 0.93
N GLN A 22 29.28 -21.48 2.09
CA GLN A 22 28.67 -21.22 3.38
C GLN A 22 28.27 -19.76 3.54
N HIS A 23 29.07 -18.82 3.07
CA HIS A 23 28.76 -17.37 3.11
C HIS A 23 27.58 -17.02 2.21
N VAL A 24 27.54 -17.62 1.01
CA VAL A 24 26.42 -17.42 0.05
C VAL A 24 25.12 -17.95 0.65
N ILE A 25 25.14 -19.15 1.19
CA ILE A 25 23.94 -19.75 1.80
C ILE A 25 23.45 -18.92 2.99
N SER A 26 24.37 -18.50 3.88
CA SER A 26 24.00 -17.70 5.07
C SER A 26 23.38 -16.34 4.70
N ALA A 27 23.93 -15.65 3.70
CA ALA A 27 23.38 -14.37 3.25
C ALA A 27 22.00 -14.53 2.60
N LEU A 28 21.80 -15.56 1.77
CA LEU A 28 20.51 -15.83 1.15
C LEU A 28 19.45 -16.24 2.18
N LEU A 29 19.81 -17.08 3.16
CA LEU A 29 18.89 -17.46 4.24
C LEU A 29 18.52 -16.25 5.10
N LEU A 30 19.50 -15.40 5.45
CA LEU A 30 19.22 -14.18 6.21
C LEU A 30 18.29 -13.23 5.42
N SER A 31 18.58 -13.01 4.14
CA SER A 31 17.71 -12.20 3.26
C SER A 31 16.30 -12.77 3.20
N PHE A 32 16.14 -14.09 3.04
CA PHE A 32 14.84 -14.74 3.04
C PHE A 32 14.08 -14.50 4.35
N VAL A 33 14.73 -14.67 5.51
CA VAL A 33 14.11 -14.47 6.82
C VAL A 33 13.67 -13.02 7.01
N LEU A 34 14.56 -12.05 6.74
CA LEU A 34 14.24 -10.64 6.91
C LEU A 34 13.13 -10.17 5.95
N CYS A 35 13.17 -10.59 4.70
CA CYS A 35 12.09 -10.29 3.74
C CYS A 35 10.77 -10.97 4.10
N SER A 36 10.81 -12.17 4.71
CA SER A 36 9.61 -12.84 5.20
C SER A 36 8.99 -12.12 6.39
N VAL A 37 9.81 -11.58 7.31
CA VAL A 37 9.33 -10.72 8.41
C VAL A 37 8.67 -9.46 7.85
N LEU A 38 9.31 -8.79 6.88
CA LEU A 38 8.75 -7.61 6.24
C LEU A 38 7.45 -7.91 5.49
N ALA A 39 7.39 -9.05 4.79
CA ALA A 39 6.19 -9.51 4.08
C ALA A 39 5.04 -9.83 5.06
N LYS A 40 5.34 -10.41 6.22
CA LYS A 40 4.36 -10.64 7.27
C LYS A 40 3.86 -9.33 7.87
N LEU A 41 4.74 -8.36 8.09
CA LEU A 41 4.38 -7.03 8.55
C LEU A 41 3.47 -6.30 7.54
N TYR A 42 3.78 -6.43 6.24
CA TYR A 42 2.93 -5.94 5.17
C TYR A 42 1.52 -6.52 5.26
N GLN A 43 1.39 -7.85 5.44
CA GLN A 43 0.08 -8.51 5.61
C GLN A 43 -0.71 -7.98 6.81
N LEU A 44 -0.05 -7.75 7.95
CA LEU A 44 -0.68 -7.28 9.18
C LEU A 44 -1.09 -5.79 9.09
N THR A 45 -0.33 -5.00 8.37
CA THR A 45 -0.54 -3.54 8.27
C THR A 45 -1.43 -3.17 7.08
N PHE A 46 -1.68 -4.13 6.16
CA PHE A 46 -2.47 -3.90 4.96
C PHE A 46 -3.95 -3.76 5.30
N GLN A 47 -4.51 -2.60 4.98
CA GLN A 47 -5.90 -2.25 5.24
C GLN A 47 -6.69 -1.90 3.96
N SER A 48 -6.11 -2.11 2.77
CA SER A 48 -6.73 -1.76 1.50
C SER A 48 -7.40 -2.97 0.84
N LEU A 49 -8.39 -2.70 -0.01
CA LEU A 49 -9.19 -3.67 -0.77
C LEU A 49 -8.41 -4.49 -1.81
N SER A 50 -7.18 -4.10 -2.11
CA SER A 50 -6.37 -4.70 -3.18
C SER A 50 -5.22 -5.56 -2.63
N TYR A 51 -5.49 -6.41 -1.63
CA TYR A 51 -4.52 -7.38 -1.16
C TYR A 51 -4.19 -8.38 -2.27
N SER A 52 -2.93 -8.39 -2.74
CA SER A 52 -2.46 -9.36 -3.71
C SER A 52 -1.49 -10.34 -3.04
N ARG A 53 -1.88 -11.61 -2.95
CA ARG A 53 -0.98 -12.69 -2.48
C ARG A 53 0.29 -12.76 -3.34
N SER A 54 0.18 -12.46 -4.62
CA SER A 54 1.31 -12.42 -5.56
C SER A 54 2.35 -11.37 -5.15
N PHE A 55 1.93 -10.23 -4.59
CA PHE A 55 2.85 -9.18 -4.17
C PHE A 55 3.72 -9.60 -2.98
N VAL A 56 3.19 -10.39 -2.05
CA VAL A 56 3.94 -10.94 -0.92
C VAL A 56 5.10 -11.84 -1.40
N HIS A 57 4.84 -12.69 -2.39
CA HIS A 57 5.89 -13.51 -3.00
C HIS A 57 6.93 -12.64 -3.72
N THR A 58 6.48 -11.56 -4.39
CA THR A 58 7.38 -10.62 -5.07
C THR A 58 8.32 -9.91 -4.08
N LEU A 59 7.86 -9.55 -2.88
CA LEU A 59 8.71 -8.95 -1.84
C LEU A 59 9.84 -9.91 -1.42
N ILE A 60 9.51 -11.17 -1.13
CA ILE A 60 10.48 -12.15 -0.68
C ILE A 60 11.49 -12.48 -1.79
N LEU A 61 10.99 -12.81 -2.98
CA LEU A 61 11.83 -13.16 -4.12
C LEU A 61 12.67 -11.96 -4.59
N GLY A 62 12.10 -10.76 -4.60
CA GLY A 62 12.80 -9.53 -4.95
C GLY A 62 14.01 -9.27 -4.06
N GLY A 63 13.86 -9.41 -2.75
CA GLY A 63 14.98 -9.27 -1.81
C GLY A 63 16.06 -10.34 -2.01
N MET A 64 15.67 -11.60 -2.23
CA MET A 64 16.63 -12.67 -2.51
C MET A 64 17.38 -12.46 -3.83
N ILE A 65 16.68 -12.09 -4.90
CA ILE A 65 17.31 -11.79 -6.21
C ILE A 65 18.29 -10.64 -6.05
N THR A 66 17.93 -9.58 -5.34
CA THR A 66 18.81 -8.44 -5.11
C THR A 66 20.04 -8.82 -4.29
N CYS A 67 19.89 -9.70 -3.31
CA CYS A 67 21.01 -10.27 -2.56
C CYS A 67 21.97 -11.03 -3.49
N MET A 68 21.45 -11.89 -4.37
CA MET A 68 22.25 -12.62 -5.36
C MET A 68 22.98 -11.69 -6.32
N VAL A 69 22.29 -10.67 -6.83
CA VAL A 69 22.85 -9.66 -7.73
C VAL A 69 23.98 -8.90 -7.04
N MET A 70 23.78 -8.48 -5.78
CA MET A 70 24.78 -7.76 -5.01
C MET A 70 26.03 -8.62 -4.75
N MET A 71 25.86 -9.90 -4.40
CA MET A 71 26.99 -10.84 -4.23
C MET A 71 27.76 -11.06 -5.53
N SER A 72 27.07 -11.10 -6.68
CA SER A 72 27.74 -11.30 -7.99
C SER A 72 28.53 -10.09 -8.46
N MET A 73 28.22 -8.89 -7.94
CA MET A 73 29.01 -7.68 -8.22
C MET A 73 30.37 -7.69 -7.50
N GLY A 74 30.40 -8.23 -6.25
CA GLY A 74 31.60 -8.15 -5.41
C GLY A 74 32.08 -6.71 -5.24
N ASP A 75 33.39 -6.50 -5.04
CA ASP A 75 33.98 -5.18 -4.82
C ASP A 75 34.27 -4.40 -6.13
N SER A 76 33.74 -4.83 -7.27
CA SER A 76 34.00 -4.19 -8.56
C SER A 76 32.97 -3.11 -8.90
N LEU A 77 33.38 -1.85 -8.82
CA LEU A 77 32.60 -0.68 -9.24
C LEU A 77 32.09 -0.79 -10.69
N ALA A 78 32.91 -1.31 -11.60
CA ALA A 78 32.53 -1.45 -12.99
C ALA A 78 31.35 -2.42 -13.19
N ARG A 79 31.36 -3.56 -12.44
CA ARG A 79 30.25 -4.51 -12.45
C ARG A 79 28.98 -3.88 -11.84
N GLY A 80 29.12 -3.11 -10.75
CA GLY A 80 28.02 -2.39 -10.13
C GLY A 80 27.33 -1.41 -11.08
N ILE A 81 28.10 -0.59 -11.79
CA ILE A 81 27.56 0.34 -12.81
C ILE A 81 26.88 -0.42 -13.95
N GLY A 82 27.45 -1.53 -14.40
CA GLY A 82 26.86 -2.37 -15.43
C GLY A 82 25.48 -2.92 -15.05
N VAL A 83 25.33 -3.40 -13.81
CA VAL A 83 24.04 -3.91 -13.32
C VAL A 83 23.03 -2.79 -13.11
N LEU A 84 23.44 -1.63 -12.59
CA LEU A 84 22.57 -0.44 -12.48
C LEU A 84 22.07 0.01 -13.85
N GLY A 85 22.97 0.00 -14.87
CA GLY A 85 22.61 0.28 -16.25
C GLY A 85 21.59 -0.72 -16.81
N ALA A 86 21.78 -2.02 -16.57
CA ALA A 86 20.86 -3.06 -16.99
C ALA A 86 19.49 -2.96 -16.29
N LEU A 87 19.47 -2.66 -14.97
CA LEU A 87 18.24 -2.45 -14.20
C LEU A 87 17.46 -1.22 -14.67
N SER A 88 18.14 -0.18 -15.14
CA SER A 88 17.49 1.03 -15.64
C SER A 88 16.68 0.80 -16.94
N LEU A 89 16.99 -0.28 -17.68
CA LEU A 89 16.23 -0.69 -18.86
C LEU A 89 14.92 -1.41 -18.52
N ILE A 90 14.77 -1.85 -17.26
CA ILE A 90 13.54 -2.50 -16.81
C ILE A 90 12.49 -1.42 -16.56
N ARG A 91 11.56 -1.30 -17.50
CA ARG A 91 10.42 -0.39 -17.40
C ARG A 91 9.20 -1.15 -16.93
N PHE A 92 8.72 -0.82 -15.73
CA PHE A 92 7.42 -1.31 -15.27
C PHE A 92 6.30 -0.67 -16.10
N ARG A 93 5.54 -1.48 -16.82
CA ARG A 93 4.39 -1.02 -17.62
C ARG A 93 3.10 -0.97 -16.82
N THR A 94 3.09 -1.55 -15.63
CA THR A 94 1.93 -1.58 -14.74
C THR A 94 2.03 -0.48 -13.70
N VAL A 95 0.98 0.33 -13.60
CA VAL A 95 0.89 1.35 -12.55
C VAL A 95 0.71 0.65 -11.22
N VAL A 96 1.64 0.85 -10.29
CA VAL A 96 1.48 0.40 -8.91
C VAL A 96 0.35 1.21 -8.29
N ARG A 97 -0.71 0.53 -7.87
CA ARG A 97 -1.95 1.16 -7.43
C ARG A 97 -1.81 1.85 -6.06
N ASP A 98 -0.94 1.34 -5.20
CA ASP A 98 -0.76 1.87 -3.84
C ASP A 98 0.71 2.32 -3.64
N PRO A 99 0.97 3.59 -3.25
CA PRO A 99 2.32 4.07 -2.89
C PRO A 99 2.99 3.24 -1.78
N ARG A 100 2.21 2.62 -0.90
CA ARG A 100 2.73 1.75 0.17
C ARG A 100 3.45 0.52 -0.37
N ASP A 101 2.92 -0.09 -1.43
CA ASP A 101 3.52 -1.26 -2.06
C ASP A 101 4.93 -0.96 -2.55
N MET A 102 5.12 0.24 -3.13
CA MET A 102 6.45 0.70 -3.54
C MET A 102 7.42 0.81 -2.37
N MET A 103 6.99 1.36 -1.24
CA MET A 103 7.84 1.51 -0.05
C MET A 103 8.28 0.15 0.51
N PHE A 104 7.37 -0.82 0.59
CA PHE A 104 7.69 -2.18 1.02
C PHE A 104 8.63 -2.89 0.03
N LEU A 105 8.43 -2.68 -1.27
CA LEU A 105 9.31 -3.22 -2.29
C LEU A 105 10.73 -2.65 -2.15
N PHE A 106 10.88 -1.33 -2.01
CA PHE A 106 12.18 -0.70 -1.79
C PHE A 106 12.86 -1.18 -0.51
N ALA A 107 12.08 -1.37 0.56
CA ALA A 107 12.60 -1.92 1.81
C ALA A 107 13.14 -3.36 1.62
N ALA A 108 12.40 -4.22 0.91
CA ALA A 108 12.84 -5.59 0.62
C ALA A 108 14.12 -5.62 -0.24
N LEU A 109 14.19 -4.77 -1.28
CA LEU A 109 15.39 -4.61 -2.12
C LEU A 109 16.57 -4.11 -1.30
N GLY A 110 16.38 -3.11 -0.42
CA GLY A 110 17.41 -2.58 0.46
C GLY A 110 17.96 -3.63 1.43
N LEU A 111 17.10 -4.47 2.02
CA LEU A 111 17.52 -5.59 2.85
C LEU A 111 18.33 -6.62 2.06
N GLY A 112 17.91 -6.91 0.82
CA GLY A 112 18.64 -7.77 -0.10
C GLY A 112 20.05 -7.24 -0.41
N ILE A 113 20.19 -5.93 -0.70
CA ILE A 113 21.47 -5.26 -0.92
C ILE A 113 22.38 -5.39 0.31
N ALA A 114 21.85 -5.08 1.51
CA ALA A 114 22.62 -5.13 2.74
C ALA A 114 23.10 -6.56 3.08
N CYS A 115 22.26 -7.56 2.87
CA CYS A 115 22.65 -8.97 3.05
C CYS A 115 23.70 -9.40 2.02
N GLY A 116 23.53 -9.02 0.75
CA GLY A 116 24.44 -9.37 -0.33
C GLY A 116 25.82 -8.67 -0.21
N ALA A 117 25.85 -7.46 0.37
CA ALA A 117 27.08 -6.74 0.69
C ALA A 117 27.80 -7.29 1.95
N GLY A 118 27.24 -8.32 2.62
CA GLY A 118 27.82 -8.85 3.86
C GLY A 118 27.61 -7.98 5.09
N MET A 119 26.84 -6.89 4.97
CA MET A 119 26.53 -5.96 6.07
C MET A 119 25.36 -6.46 6.92
N TYR A 120 25.51 -7.62 7.55
CA TYR A 120 24.42 -8.29 8.29
C TYR A 120 23.86 -7.46 9.45
N SER A 121 24.74 -6.74 10.17
CA SER A 121 24.33 -5.83 11.25
C SER A 121 23.39 -4.73 10.75
N VAL A 122 23.69 -4.13 9.59
CA VAL A 122 22.87 -3.10 8.97
C VAL A 122 21.54 -3.67 8.52
N ALA A 123 21.53 -4.87 7.92
CA ALA A 123 20.32 -5.54 7.48
C ALA A 123 19.36 -5.83 8.66
N VAL A 124 19.88 -6.39 9.75
CA VAL A 124 19.06 -6.74 10.92
C VAL A 124 18.56 -5.50 11.65
N THR A 125 19.45 -4.53 11.95
CA THR A 125 19.04 -3.29 12.63
C THR A 125 18.10 -2.45 11.78
N GLY A 126 18.34 -2.36 10.47
CA GLY A 126 17.47 -1.69 9.51
C GLY A 126 16.08 -2.33 9.46
N CYS A 127 15.99 -3.67 9.41
CA CYS A 127 14.72 -4.38 9.43
C CYS A 127 13.94 -4.12 10.72
N ILE A 128 14.59 -4.14 11.89
CA ILE A 128 13.94 -3.88 13.19
C ILE A 128 13.42 -2.45 13.25
N LEU A 129 14.25 -1.46 12.86
CA LEU A 129 13.85 -0.06 12.88
C LEU A 129 12.70 0.23 11.92
N LEU A 130 12.78 -0.27 10.67
CA LEU A 130 11.71 -0.12 9.69
C LEU A 130 10.41 -0.76 10.19
N SER A 131 10.48 -1.97 10.72
CA SER A 131 9.32 -2.67 11.28
C SER A 131 8.70 -1.89 12.43
N SER A 132 9.50 -1.34 13.33
CA SER A 132 9.05 -0.52 14.46
C SER A 132 8.35 0.75 13.98
N VAL A 133 8.94 1.47 13.02
CA VAL A 133 8.34 2.68 12.44
C VAL A 133 7.02 2.36 11.73
N ILE A 134 6.94 1.28 10.94
CA ILE A 134 5.72 0.89 10.25
C ILE A 134 4.59 0.58 11.25
N VAL A 135 4.89 -0.16 12.32
CA VAL A 135 3.92 -0.45 13.39
C VAL A 135 3.49 0.84 14.09
N LEU A 136 4.43 1.72 14.42
CA LEU A 136 4.14 3.01 15.05
C LEU A 136 3.23 3.88 14.17
N LEU A 137 3.53 3.99 12.87
CA LEU A 137 2.69 4.74 11.94
C LEU A 137 1.29 4.13 11.77
N ASN A 138 1.19 2.81 11.88
CA ASN A 138 -0.12 2.15 11.81
C ASN A 138 -0.98 2.41 13.05
N TRP A 139 -0.36 2.54 14.22
CA TRP A 139 -1.05 2.87 15.47
C TRP A 139 -1.31 4.36 15.67
N ALA A 140 -0.46 5.20 15.11
CA ALA A 140 -0.57 6.64 15.25
C ALA A 140 -1.71 7.19 14.36
N PRO A 141 -2.56 8.09 14.88
CA PRO A 141 -3.71 8.62 14.16
C PRO A 141 -3.35 9.65 13.07
N PHE A 142 -2.11 9.64 12.56
CA PHE A 142 -1.65 10.59 11.54
C PHE A 142 -2.42 10.51 10.22
N ALA A 143 -3.10 9.40 9.97
CA ALA A 143 -3.91 9.19 8.78
C ALA A 143 -5.27 8.59 9.11
N THR A 144 -5.93 9.09 10.16
CA THR A 144 -7.32 8.74 10.40
C THR A 144 -8.19 9.40 9.33
N ARG A 145 -8.11 8.86 8.12
CA ARG A 145 -9.11 9.10 7.10
C ARG A 145 -10.42 8.59 7.70
N ARG A 146 -11.37 9.49 7.98
CA ARG A 146 -12.73 9.12 8.30
C ARG A 146 -13.20 8.19 7.19
N ARG A 147 -13.19 6.89 7.43
CA ARG A 147 -13.68 5.92 6.43
C ARG A 147 -15.19 6.05 6.44
N TYR A 148 -15.70 6.63 5.41
CA TYR A 148 -17.13 6.57 5.13
C TYR A 148 -17.42 5.16 4.59
N GLU A 149 -18.47 4.54 5.12
CA GLU A 149 -18.78 3.13 4.87
C GLU A 149 -19.87 2.95 3.82
N ALA A 150 -20.65 4.01 3.58
CA ALA A 150 -21.78 3.98 2.66
C ALA A 150 -21.93 5.29 1.89
N MET A 151 -22.54 5.20 0.73
CA MET A 151 -23.03 6.33 -0.05
C MET A 151 -24.56 6.31 0.00
N LEU A 152 -25.13 7.35 0.55
CA LEU A 152 -26.57 7.58 0.61
C LEU A 152 -26.96 8.57 -0.50
N ARG A 153 -27.92 8.17 -1.34
CA ARG A 153 -28.49 9.03 -2.38
C ARG A 153 -29.99 9.08 -2.21
N PHE A 154 -30.56 10.25 -2.42
CA PHE A 154 -32.00 10.46 -2.41
C PHE A 154 -32.37 11.67 -3.22
N LEU A 155 -33.60 11.71 -3.69
CA LEU A 155 -34.17 12.83 -4.44
C LEU A 155 -35.05 13.65 -3.50
N VAL A 156 -34.96 14.97 -3.59
CA VAL A 156 -35.78 15.95 -2.85
C VAL A 156 -36.37 16.94 -3.83
N GLU A 157 -37.60 17.38 -3.61
CA GLU A 157 -38.17 18.49 -4.37
C GLU A 157 -37.38 19.80 -4.16
N ALA A 158 -37.10 20.48 -5.26
CA ALA A 158 -36.18 21.61 -5.33
C ALA A 158 -36.77 22.88 -4.73
N ASN A 159 -37.20 22.96 -3.52
CA ASN A 159 -37.49 24.27 -2.88
C ASN A 159 -37.83 24.18 -1.38
N ASP A 160 -37.35 23.21 -0.64
CA ASP A 160 -37.80 22.99 0.73
C ASP A 160 -36.61 22.92 1.72
N ASP A 161 -36.27 24.08 2.31
CA ASP A 161 -35.23 24.15 3.37
C ASP A 161 -35.63 23.36 4.63
N THR A 162 -36.93 23.08 4.83
CA THR A 162 -37.43 22.31 5.99
C THR A 162 -37.05 20.84 5.91
N VAL A 163 -37.03 20.24 4.72
CA VAL A 163 -36.63 18.84 4.50
C VAL A 163 -35.16 18.65 4.83
N ARG A 164 -34.33 19.65 4.56
CA ARG A 164 -32.90 19.60 4.85
C ARG A 164 -32.63 19.52 6.36
N GLU A 165 -33.37 20.26 7.17
CA GLU A 165 -33.22 20.20 8.63
C GLU A 165 -33.67 18.84 9.20
N GLU A 166 -34.72 18.24 8.61
CA GLU A 166 -35.20 16.91 9.02
C GLU A 166 -34.21 15.81 8.61
N VAL A 167 -33.65 15.89 7.41
CA VAL A 167 -32.57 14.99 6.96
C VAL A 167 -31.36 15.11 7.85
N ASP A 168 -30.91 16.32 8.19
CA ASP A 168 -29.76 16.52 9.07
C ASP A 168 -29.98 15.95 10.47
N LYS A 169 -31.20 16.00 11.00
CA LYS A 169 -31.55 15.36 12.29
C LYS A 169 -31.45 13.83 12.19
N ILE A 170 -32.04 13.23 11.14
CA ILE A 170 -31.97 11.77 10.93
C ILE A 170 -30.51 11.32 10.74
N MET A 171 -29.74 12.10 9.99
CA MET A 171 -28.32 11.82 9.78
C MET A 171 -27.51 11.90 11.09
N ALA A 172 -27.79 12.88 11.94
CA ALA A 172 -27.13 13.03 13.24
C ALA A 172 -27.47 11.89 14.22
N GLU A 173 -28.67 11.31 14.12
CA GLU A 173 -29.07 10.17 14.96
C GLU A 173 -28.45 8.84 14.49
N CYS A 174 -28.35 8.61 13.19
CA CYS A 174 -27.96 7.32 12.62
C CYS A 174 -26.48 7.25 12.21
N CYS A 175 -25.84 8.42 11.97
CA CYS A 175 -24.48 8.49 11.44
C CYS A 175 -23.51 9.14 12.43
N SER A 176 -22.32 8.56 12.56
CA SER A 176 -21.22 9.16 13.34
C SER A 176 -20.49 10.26 12.57
N ALA A 177 -20.58 10.25 11.25
CA ALA A 177 -20.07 11.30 10.36
C ALA A 177 -20.81 11.22 9.01
N TYR A 178 -21.14 12.37 8.46
CA TYR A 178 -21.70 12.48 7.10
C TYR A 178 -21.10 13.69 6.39
N MET A 179 -21.01 13.59 5.07
CA MET A 179 -20.48 14.68 4.22
C MET A 179 -21.23 14.68 2.88
N LEU A 180 -21.73 15.83 2.48
CA LEU A 180 -22.31 16.03 1.15
C LEU A 180 -21.17 16.00 0.12
N ILE A 181 -21.26 15.08 -0.87
CA ILE A 181 -20.27 14.98 -1.96
C ILE A 181 -20.74 15.70 -3.19
N ALA A 182 -22.01 15.50 -3.55
CA ALA A 182 -22.57 16.05 -4.75
C ALA A 182 -24.05 16.38 -4.57
N MET A 183 -24.46 17.44 -5.21
CA MET A 183 -25.84 17.83 -5.41
C MET A 183 -26.02 18.03 -6.90
N ARG A 184 -26.97 17.36 -7.50
CA ARG A 184 -27.25 17.43 -8.94
C ARG A 184 -28.73 17.68 -9.15
N GLU A 185 -29.05 18.46 -10.14
CA GLU A 185 -30.42 18.62 -10.63
C GLU A 185 -30.80 17.37 -11.42
N ALA A 186 -31.90 16.72 -11.06
CA ALA A 186 -32.41 15.56 -11.80
C ALA A 186 -33.11 16.06 -13.09
N VAL A 187 -33.17 15.19 -14.12
CA VAL A 187 -33.50 15.50 -15.52
C VAL A 187 -34.87 16.18 -15.75
N GLN A 188 -35.69 16.40 -14.74
CA GLN A 188 -37.02 17.02 -14.85
C GLN A 188 -37.20 18.30 -14.05
N GLY A 189 -36.12 19.02 -13.72
CA GLY A 189 -36.19 20.44 -13.29
C GLY A 189 -36.68 20.75 -11.88
N ASP A 190 -37.46 19.86 -11.25
CA ASP A 190 -38.06 20.08 -9.94
C ASP A 190 -37.47 19.19 -8.82
N LEU A 191 -36.53 18.28 -9.16
CA LEU A 191 -35.95 17.36 -8.22
C LEU A 191 -34.44 17.54 -8.12
N LEU A 192 -33.92 17.56 -6.89
CA LEU A 192 -32.48 17.61 -6.59
C LEU A 192 -32.03 16.26 -6.05
N GLU A 193 -31.01 15.66 -6.67
CA GLU A 193 -30.33 14.46 -6.17
C GLU A 193 -29.24 14.87 -5.21
N TYR A 194 -29.36 14.45 -3.97
CA TYR A 194 -28.33 14.59 -2.95
C TYR A 194 -27.53 13.29 -2.81
N SER A 195 -26.21 13.40 -2.81
CA SER A 195 -25.29 12.29 -2.57
C SER A 195 -24.44 12.58 -1.35
N TYR A 196 -24.68 11.86 -0.28
CA TYR A 196 -23.94 11.94 0.97
C TYR A 196 -23.02 10.72 1.12
N GLN A 197 -21.82 10.97 1.59
CA GLN A 197 -21.00 9.91 2.16
C GLN A 197 -21.26 9.82 3.65
N VAL A 198 -21.62 8.64 4.14
CA VAL A 198 -22.05 8.46 5.52
C VAL A 198 -21.24 7.35 6.19
N ARG A 199 -21.05 7.52 7.49
CA ARG A 199 -20.54 6.49 8.38
C ARG A 199 -21.58 6.21 9.44
N LEU A 200 -22.14 5.03 9.42
CA LEU A 200 -23.14 4.62 10.40
C LEU A 200 -22.51 4.43 11.79
N ILE A 201 -23.28 4.68 12.84
CA ILE A 201 -22.88 4.42 14.21
C ILE A 201 -22.80 2.90 14.44
N ASP A 202 -23.78 2.16 13.92
CA ASP A 202 -23.87 0.71 14.00
C ASP A 202 -24.42 0.15 12.69
N PRO A 203 -23.98 -1.03 12.21
CA PRO A 203 -24.51 -1.70 11.01
C PRO A 203 -26.02 -1.94 11.04
N SER A 204 -26.65 -2.04 12.22
CA SER A 204 -28.11 -2.20 12.36
C SER A 204 -28.89 -1.00 11.85
N TYR A 205 -28.34 0.20 11.87
CA TYR A 205 -28.98 1.42 11.38
C TYR A 205 -29.13 1.52 9.86
N GLN A 206 -28.61 0.56 9.09
CA GLN A 206 -28.71 0.54 7.63
C GLN A 206 -30.17 0.58 7.14
N VAL A 207 -31.02 -0.25 7.75
CA VAL A 207 -32.43 -0.34 7.39
C VAL A 207 -33.21 0.81 7.98
N ASP A 208 -32.84 1.25 9.19
CA ASP A 208 -33.56 2.29 9.90
C ASP A 208 -33.39 3.66 9.25
N ILE A 209 -32.17 3.99 8.76
CA ILE A 209 -31.93 5.26 8.06
C ILE A 209 -32.73 5.34 6.75
N VAL A 210 -32.81 4.25 5.98
CA VAL A 210 -33.59 4.20 4.75
C VAL A 210 -35.08 4.36 5.07
N LYS A 211 -35.62 3.64 6.05
CA LYS A 211 -37.03 3.74 6.45
C LYS A 211 -37.39 5.12 6.99
N LYS A 212 -36.53 5.72 7.82
CA LYS A 212 -36.77 7.07 8.35
C LYS A 212 -36.77 8.13 7.25
N LEU A 213 -35.93 8.00 6.23
CA LEU A 213 -35.90 8.91 5.09
C LEU A 213 -37.08 8.68 4.15
N GLU A 214 -37.46 7.42 3.89
CA GLU A 214 -38.64 7.09 3.08
C GLU A 214 -39.97 7.50 3.75
N ALA A 215 -39.97 7.65 5.08
CA ALA A 215 -41.14 8.13 5.81
C ALA A 215 -41.40 9.65 5.64
N LEU A 216 -40.47 10.37 5.04
CA LEU A 216 -40.66 11.80 4.70
C LEU A 216 -41.33 11.89 3.32
N ASP A 217 -42.56 12.40 3.27
CA ASP A 217 -43.43 12.46 2.07
C ASP A 217 -42.81 13.19 0.86
N ARG A 218 -41.66 13.88 1.05
CA ARG A 218 -40.99 14.71 0.04
C ARG A 218 -39.66 14.15 -0.43
N ILE A 219 -39.27 12.98 0.06
CA ILE A 219 -38.07 12.28 -0.36
C ILE A 219 -38.46 11.09 -1.23
N ALA A 220 -37.86 11.02 -2.40
CA ALA A 220 -38.05 9.90 -3.32
C ALA A 220 -36.73 9.17 -3.56
N GLU A 221 -36.82 7.90 -3.94
CA GLU A 221 -35.68 7.08 -4.39
C GLU A 221 -34.48 7.05 -3.40
N VAL A 222 -34.74 6.70 -2.14
CA VAL A 222 -33.66 6.54 -1.17
C VAL A 222 -32.84 5.31 -1.52
N ASN A 223 -31.55 5.50 -1.79
CA ASN A 223 -30.62 4.42 -2.13
C ASN A 223 -29.37 4.49 -1.23
N LEU A 224 -29.17 3.46 -0.43
CA LEU A 224 -28.01 3.29 0.41
C LEU A 224 -27.06 2.24 -0.21
N VAL A 225 -25.99 2.70 -0.82
CA VAL A 225 -24.95 1.83 -1.40
C VAL A 225 -23.81 1.67 -0.39
N MET A 226 -23.73 0.49 0.21
CA MET A 226 -22.60 0.16 1.06
C MET A 226 -21.35 0.02 0.19
N GLN A 227 -20.32 0.78 0.49
CA GLN A 227 -18.98 0.53 -0.05
C GLN A 227 -18.41 -0.71 0.67
N ARG A 228 -18.97 -1.89 0.36
CA ARG A 228 -18.38 -3.13 0.82
C ARG A 228 -16.97 -3.21 0.27
N THR A 229 -16.02 -3.39 1.17
CA THR A 229 -14.73 -3.99 0.87
C THR A 229 -15.04 -5.34 0.24
N THR A 230 -15.08 -5.42 -1.09
CA THR A 230 -15.29 -6.68 -1.78
C THR A 230 -14.10 -7.56 -1.42
N VAL A 231 -14.32 -8.44 -0.47
CA VAL A 231 -13.45 -9.60 -0.27
C VAL A 231 -13.81 -10.53 -1.42
N GLU A 232 -13.10 -10.43 -2.52
CA GLU A 232 -13.09 -11.49 -3.52
C GLU A 232 -12.36 -12.69 -2.89
N LEU A 233 -13.11 -13.77 -2.75
CA LEU A 233 -12.67 -15.11 -2.34
C LEU A 233 -11.63 -15.69 -3.30
#